data_8a9f047ca3d90c5e03fe29ea97684fdf
#
_entry.id   8a9f047ca3d90c5e03fe29ea97684fdf
#
_cell.length_a   1.000
_cell.length_b   1.000
_cell.length_c   1.000
_cell.angle_alpha   90.00
_cell.angle_beta   90.00
_cell.angle_gamma   90.00
#
_symmetry.space_group_name_H-M   'P 1'
#
loop_
_entity.id
_entity.type
_entity.pdbx_description
1 polymer ?
#
loop_
_entity_poly.entity_id
_entity_poly.type
_entity_poly.pdbx_seq_one_letter_code
_entity_poly.pdbx_strand_id
1 'polypeptide(L)'
;DMIATDHAPHSAEEKGRGLEKSAMGIVGLETAFPLLYTYLVKPGVISMERLMELLHDAPCRRFNIPADTGFTVFDLNDSYRVDPADFLSMGKATPFTGWEVQGRCLLTAVNETAVWYDESRLLKGE
;
A
#
# COMPACT_ATOMS: atom_id res chain seq x y z
N ASP A 1 -11.25 -13.93 -4.50
CA ASP A 1 -10.28 -14.44 -5.46
C ASP A 1 -8.95 -13.69 -5.36
N MET A 2 -8.94 -12.35 -5.34
CA MET A 2 -7.76 -11.51 -5.15
C MET A 2 -8.18 -10.15 -4.59
N ILE A 3 -7.23 -9.37 -4.07
CA ILE A 3 -7.42 -7.98 -3.69
C ILE A 3 -6.77 -7.10 -4.77
N ALA A 4 -7.53 -6.16 -5.30
CA ALA A 4 -7.05 -5.13 -6.22
C ALA A 4 -7.28 -3.76 -5.59
N THR A 5 -6.31 -2.87 -5.70
CA THR A 5 -6.37 -1.53 -5.10
C THR A 5 -7.13 -0.54 -5.95
N ASP A 6 -7.28 -0.81 -7.23
CA ASP A 6 -7.79 0.14 -8.23
C ASP A 6 -7.13 1.52 -8.11
N HIS A 7 -5.80 1.52 -7.96
CA HIS A 7 -5.00 2.72 -7.74
C HIS A 7 -5.14 3.71 -8.89
N ALA A 8 -5.80 4.84 -8.65
CA ALA A 8 -6.05 5.88 -9.63
C ALA A 8 -5.73 7.27 -9.03
N PRO A 9 -4.44 7.67 -9.05
CA PRO A 9 -3.93 8.88 -8.39
C PRO A 9 -4.14 10.12 -9.26
N HIS A 10 -5.37 10.58 -9.36
CA HIS A 10 -5.71 11.81 -10.10
C HIS A 10 -5.20 13.06 -9.40
N SER A 11 -4.89 14.09 -10.19
CA SER A 11 -4.45 15.39 -9.70
C SER A 11 -5.54 16.12 -8.89
N ALA A 12 -5.13 17.09 -8.08
CA ALA A 12 -6.08 17.93 -7.33
C ALA A 12 -7.02 18.71 -8.28
N GLU A 13 -6.51 19.13 -9.45
CA GLU A 13 -7.33 19.80 -10.48
C GLU A 13 -8.43 18.88 -11.01
N GLU A 14 -8.07 17.64 -11.38
CA GLU A 14 -9.04 16.64 -11.87
C GLU A 14 -10.07 16.26 -10.81
N LYS A 15 -9.67 16.23 -9.53
CA LYS A 15 -10.57 15.96 -8.40
C LYS A 15 -11.42 17.17 -8.00
N GLY A 16 -11.01 18.39 -8.32
CA GLY A 16 -11.67 19.63 -7.95
C GLY A 16 -12.81 20.08 -8.87
N ARG A 17 -13.19 19.30 -9.88
CA ARG A 17 -14.16 19.70 -10.92
C ARG A 17 -15.63 19.54 -10.52
N GLY A 18 -15.92 19.31 -9.26
CA GLY A 18 -17.27 19.07 -8.74
C GLY A 18 -17.73 17.62 -8.94
N LEU A 19 -18.84 17.25 -8.31
CA LEU A 19 -19.27 15.85 -8.20
C LEU A 19 -19.45 15.15 -9.56
N GLU A 20 -19.96 15.85 -10.56
CA GLU A 20 -20.25 15.26 -11.87
C GLU A 20 -19.05 15.18 -12.81
N LYS A 21 -18.02 16.01 -12.60
CA LYS A 21 -16.87 16.14 -13.52
C LYS A 21 -15.54 15.74 -12.90
N SER A 22 -15.51 15.44 -11.61
CA SER A 22 -14.30 14.93 -10.95
C SER A 22 -13.93 13.56 -11.47
N ALA A 23 -12.64 13.36 -11.69
CA ALA A 23 -12.11 12.04 -12.01
C ALA A 23 -12.37 11.06 -10.85
N MET A 24 -12.85 9.87 -11.18
CA MET A 24 -13.06 8.79 -10.21
C MET A 24 -11.75 8.10 -9.88
N GLY A 25 -11.56 7.69 -8.63
CA GLY A 25 -10.40 6.94 -8.19
C GLY A 25 -9.73 7.55 -6.95
N ILE A 26 -8.92 6.72 -6.32
CA ILE A 26 -8.18 7.05 -5.10
C ILE A 26 -6.73 6.55 -5.18
N VAL A 27 -5.86 7.08 -4.33
CA VAL A 27 -4.56 6.47 -4.06
C VAL A 27 -4.78 5.22 -3.23
N GLY A 28 -4.37 4.05 -3.73
CA GLY A 28 -4.61 2.76 -3.09
C GLY A 28 -3.35 1.95 -2.80
N LEU A 29 -2.29 2.04 -3.63
CA LEU A 29 -1.09 1.21 -3.48
C LEU A 29 -0.37 1.43 -2.14
N GLU A 30 -0.16 2.68 -1.75
CA GLU A 30 0.64 3.01 -0.57
C GLU A 30 -0.07 2.71 0.75
N THR A 31 -1.39 2.56 0.72
CA THR A 31 -2.19 2.26 1.91
C THR A 31 -2.73 0.83 1.95
N ALA A 32 -2.60 0.05 0.87
CA ALA A 32 -3.20 -1.28 0.77
C ALA A 32 -2.75 -2.21 1.91
N PHE A 33 -1.46 -2.47 2.03
CA PHE A 33 -0.96 -3.39 3.05
C PHE A 33 -1.28 -2.93 4.48
N PRO A 34 -0.95 -1.70 4.91
CA PRO A 34 -1.21 -1.27 6.28
C PRO A 34 -2.69 -1.26 6.65
N LEU A 35 -3.58 -0.88 5.74
CA LEU A 35 -5.03 -0.95 5.97
C LEU A 35 -5.51 -2.39 6.14
N LEU A 36 -5.16 -3.28 5.22
CA LEU A 36 -5.58 -4.68 5.24
C LEU A 36 -5.00 -5.43 6.44
N TYR A 37 -3.73 -5.18 6.78
CA TYR A 37 -3.12 -5.73 7.97
C TYR A 37 -3.85 -5.28 9.24
N THR A 38 -4.07 -3.97 9.39
CA THR A 38 -4.68 -3.40 10.59
C THR A 38 -6.13 -3.83 10.79
N TYR A 39 -6.91 -3.82 9.71
CA TYR A 39 -8.36 -3.99 9.84
C TYR A 39 -8.88 -5.38 9.48
N LEU A 40 -8.05 -6.24 8.89
CA LEU A 40 -8.45 -7.61 8.58
C LEU A 40 -7.59 -8.67 9.27
N VAL A 41 -6.25 -8.49 9.28
CA VAL A 41 -5.36 -9.51 9.88
C VAL A 41 -5.33 -9.39 11.40
N LYS A 42 -5.09 -8.21 11.94
CA LYS A 42 -5.02 -8.02 13.41
C LYS A 42 -6.29 -8.45 14.15
N PRO A 43 -7.51 -8.12 13.68
CA PRO A 43 -8.72 -8.61 14.33
C PRO A 43 -9.06 -10.07 14.01
N GLY A 44 -8.24 -10.77 13.20
CA GLY A 44 -8.43 -12.19 12.89
C GLY A 44 -9.52 -12.48 11.85
N VAL A 45 -9.92 -11.49 11.04
CA VAL A 45 -10.89 -11.69 9.94
C VAL A 45 -10.27 -12.58 8.86
N ILE A 46 -8.99 -12.39 8.55
CA ILE A 46 -8.19 -13.27 7.70
C ILE A 46 -6.81 -13.48 8.34
N SER A 47 -6.13 -14.57 7.97
CA SER A 47 -4.73 -14.76 8.37
C SER A 47 -3.77 -13.94 7.51
N MET A 48 -2.51 -13.79 7.98
CA MET A 48 -1.45 -13.15 7.20
C MET A 48 -1.18 -13.91 5.89
N GLU A 49 -1.16 -15.24 5.94
CA GLU A 49 -0.97 -16.09 4.76
C GLU A 49 -2.08 -15.83 3.73
N ARG A 50 -3.32 -15.69 4.21
CA ARG A 50 -4.45 -15.37 3.33
C ARG A 50 -4.33 -13.98 2.72
N LEU A 51 -3.84 -13.00 3.47
CA LEU A 51 -3.56 -11.67 2.94
C LEU A 51 -2.51 -11.73 1.83
N MET A 52 -1.40 -12.44 2.05
CA MET A 52 -0.34 -12.60 1.03
C MET A 52 -0.85 -13.33 -0.20
N GLU A 53 -1.62 -14.40 0.00
CA GLU A 53 -2.26 -15.10 -1.12
C GLU A 53 -3.12 -14.15 -1.97
N LEU A 54 -3.95 -13.31 -1.34
CA LEU A 54 -4.86 -12.40 -2.04
C LEU A 54 -4.15 -11.24 -2.75
N LEU A 55 -3.04 -10.75 -2.19
CA LEU A 55 -2.29 -9.61 -2.76
C LEU A 55 -1.24 -10.03 -3.79
N HIS A 56 -0.72 -11.24 -3.69
CA HIS A 56 0.42 -11.69 -4.50
C HIS A 56 0.13 -12.99 -5.27
N ASP A 57 -0.08 -14.11 -4.57
CA ASP A 57 -0.11 -15.42 -5.22
C ASP A 57 -1.30 -15.61 -6.17
N ALA A 58 -2.47 -15.14 -5.77
CA ALA A 58 -3.68 -15.25 -6.58
C ALA A 58 -3.62 -14.38 -7.84
N PRO A 59 -3.18 -13.11 -7.80
CA PRO A 59 -2.89 -12.32 -9.00
C PRO A 59 -1.85 -12.98 -9.90
N CYS A 60 -0.74 -13.47 -9.34
CA CYS A 60 0.32 -14.14 -10.12
C CYS A 60 -0.23 -15.35 -10.87
N ARG A 61 -0.99 -16.22 -10.20
CA ARG A 61 -1.64 -17.38 -10.85
C ARG A 61 -2.67 -16.96 -11.90
N ARG A 62 -3.49 -15.94 -11.59
CA ARG A 62 -4.60 -15.51 -12.45
C ARG A 62 -4.12 -14.89 -13.76
N PHE A 63 -3.03 -14.14 -13.71
CA PHE A 63 -2.49 -13.40 -14.85
C PHE A 63 -1.22 -14.02 -15.43
N ASN A 64 -0.83 -15.20 -14.95
CA ASN A 64 0.39 -15.89 -15.36
C ASN A 64 1.64 -15.00 -15.28
N ILE A 65 1.75 -14.26 -14.16
CA ILE A 65 2.91 -13.42 -13.85
C ILE A 65 4.03 -14.35 -13.35
N PRO A 66 5.24 -14.28 -13.91
CA PRO A 66 6.38 -15.06 -13.42
C PRO A 66 6.65 -14.80 -11.94
N ALA A 67 7.23 -15.79 -11.26
CA ALA A 67 7.69 -15.60 -9.90
C ALA A 67 8.63 -14.39 -9.83
N ASP A 68 8.31 -13.47 -8.95
CA ASP A 68 9.12 -12.27 -8.75
C ASP A 68 10.36 -12.58 -7.89
N THR A 69 11.43 -11.87 -8.14
CA THR A 69 12.65 -11.88 -7.33
C THR A 69 12.69 -10.74 -6.33
N GLY A 70 11.64 -9.94 -6.26
CA GLY A 70 11.51 -8.81 -5.36
C GLY A 70 10.95 -9.19 -3.99
N PHE A 71 11.12 -8.30 -3.03
CA PHE A 71 10.49 -8.38 -1.71
C PHE A 71 10.25 -6.99 -1.12
N THR A 72 9.30 -6.93 -0.18
CA THR A 72 9.04 -5.72 0.61
C THR A 72 9.10 -6.07 2.09
N VAL A 73 9.73 -5.21 2.88
CA VAL A 73 9.84 -5.34 4.33
C VAL A 73 8.92 -4.34 5.01
N PHE A 74 8.11 -4.83 5.94
CA PHE A 74 7.21 -4.02 6.74
C PHE A 74 7.52 -4.15 8.23
N ASP A 75 7.54 -3.03 8.96
CA ASP A 75 7.50 -3.04 10.43
C ASP A 75 6.04 -3.15 10.87
N LEU A 76 5.67 -4.33 11.35
CA LEU A 76 4.29 -4.62 11.79
C LEU A 76 3.93 -3.97 13.13
N ASN A 77 4.91 -3.47 13.88
CA ASN A 77 4.70 -2.81 15.17
C ASN A 77 4.58 -1.29 15.07
N ASP A 78 5.05 -0.71 13.96
CA ASP A 78 4.98 0.74 13.78
C ASP A 78 3.55 1.18 13.46
N SER A 79 2.99 2.00 14.36
CA SER A 79 1.68 2.64 14.20
C SER A 79 1.85 4.07 13.72
N TYR A 80 1.04 4.45 12.73
CA TYR A 80 1.04 5.81 12.21
C TYR A 80 -0.34 6.19 11.67
N ARG A 81 -0.54 7.49 11.44
CA ARG A 81 -1.73 7.98 10.77
C ARG A 81 -1.46 8.17 9.28
N VAL A 82 -2.42 7.78 8.47
CA VAL A 82 -2.37 8.00 7.02
C VAL A 82 -2.40 9.51 6.76
N ASP A 83 -1.29 10.02 6.20
CA ASP A 83 -1.20 11.40 5.75
C ASP A 83 -0.94 11.42 4.23
N PRO A 84 -1.84 11.99 3.42
CA PRO A 84 -1.62 12.10 1.99
C PRO A 84 -0.36 12.89 1.60
N ALA A 85 0.18 13.73 2.49
CA ALA A 85 1.42 14.45 2.25
C ALA A 85 2.62 13.50 2.09
N ASP A 86 2.59 12.35 2.77
CA ASP A 86 3.66 11.34 2.73
C ASP A 86 3.63 10.47 1.48
N PHE A 87 2.58 10.53 0.66
CA PHE A 87 2.47 9.69 -0.52
C PHE A 87 3.51 10.05 -1.58
N LEU A 88 4.09 9.07 -2.22
CA LEU A 88 4.95 9.22 -3.39
C LEU A 88 4.12 9.49 -4.66
N SER A 89 2.90 9.00 -4.70
CA SER A 89 1.96 9.24 -5.79
C SER A 89 1.71 10.74 -5.98
N MET A 90 1.61 11.19 -7.22
CA MET A 90 1.29 12.60 -7.53
C MET A 90 -0.11 12.99 -7.05
N GLY A 91 -1.09 12.11 -7.23
CA GLY A 91 -2.42 12.28 -6.64
C GLY A 91 -2.41 12.01 -5.14
N LYS A 92 -3.21 12.76 -4.39
CA LYS A 92 -3.28 12.67 -2.92
C LYS A 92 -4.67 12.29 -2.41
N ALA A 93 -5.62 12.02 -3.31
CA ALA A 93 -7.00 11.73 -2.93
C ALA A 93 -7.10 10.33 -2.29
N THR A 94 -7.50 10.29 -1.03
CA THR A 94 -7.76 9.05 -0.28
C THR A 94 -8.87 9.28 0.75
N PRO A 95 -9.78 8.31 0.97
CA PRO A 95 -10.76 8.37 2.04
C PRO A 95 -10.17 8.03 3.42
N PHE A 96 -8.91 7.57 3.46
CA PHE A 96 -8.28 7.05 4.67
C PHE A 96 -7.43 8.07 5.43
N THR A 97 -7.48 9.34 5.04
CA THR A 97 -6.75 10.42 5.74
C THR A 97 -7.05 10.40 7.25
N GLY A 98 -5.98 10.37 8.05
CA GLY A 98 -6.05 10.35 9.52
C GLY A 98 -6.39 8.99 10.13
N TRP A 99 -6.65 7.96 9.32
CA TRP A 99 -6.83 6.60 9.84
C TRP A 99 -5.54 6.08 10.47
N GLU A 100 -5.68 5.45 11.61
CA GLU A 100 -4.56 4.85 12.33
C GLU A 100 -4.30 3.45 11.79
N VAL A 101 -3.09 3.20 11.33
CA VAL A 101 -2.70 1.94 10.69
C VAL A 101 -1.39 1.43 11.25
N GLN A 102 -1.13 0.13 11.09
CA GLN A 102 0.14 -0.52 11.39
C GLN A 102 0.69 -1.22 10.15
N GLY A 103 2.00 -1.45 10.15
CA GLY A 103 2.67 -2.09 9.02
C GLY A 103 3.28 -1.05 8.07
N ARG A 104 4.25 -0.28 8.58
CA ARG A 104 4.98 0.69 7.77
C ARG A 104 5.95 -0.03 6.84
N CYS A 105 5.95 0.33 5.57
CA CYS A 105 6.96 -0.13 4.63
C CYS A 105 8.33 0.47 5.01
N LEU A 106 9.35 -0.37 5.09
CA LEU A 106 10.73 0.03 5.38
C LEU A 106 11.63 -0.09 4.15
N LEU A 107 11.38 -1.06 3.29
CA LEU A 107 12.23 -1.36 2.15
C LEU A 107 11.43 -2.07 1.07
N THR A 108 11.67 -1.72 -0.18
CA THR A 108 11.28 -2.51 -1.35
C THR A 108 12.50 -2.78 -2.21
N ALA A 109 12.72 -4.04 -2.56
CA ALA A 109 13.80 -4.47 -3.43
C ALA A 109 13.26 -5.22 -4.64
N VAL A 110 13.91 -5.05 -5.79
CA VAL A 110 13.65 -5.77 -7.03
C VAL A 110 14.99 -6.24 -7.60
N ASN A 111 15.09 -7.52 -7.94
CA ASN A 111 16.34 -8.14 -8.43
C ASN A 111 17.55 -7.81 -7.54
N GLU A 112 17.39 -8.01 -6.22
CA GLU A 112 18.43 -7.75 -5.20
C GLU A 112 18.86 -6.27 -5.06
N THR A 113 18.19 -5.36 -5.75
CA THR A 113 18.46 -3.93 -5.67
C THR A 113 17.35 -3.22 -4.89
N ALA A 114 17.72 -2.50 -3.82
CA ALA A 114 16.76 -1.64 -3.13
C ALA A 114 16.31 -0.51 -4.05
N VAL A 115 15.01 -0.48 -4.37
CA VAL A 115 14.40 0.55 -5.22
C VAL A 115 13.74 1.65 -4.39
N TRP A 116 13.44 1.35 -3.14
CA TRP A 116 12.96 2.30 -2.15
C TRP A 116 13.31 1.83 -0.74
N TYR A 117 13.63 2.76 0.15
CA TYR A 117 13.81 2.49 1.58
C TYR A 117 13.62 3.75 2.42
N ASP A 118 13.18 3.56 3.68
CA ASP A 118 13.05 4.64 4.66
C ASP A 118 14.38 4.88 5.35
N GLU A 119 15.15 5.87 4.87
CA GLU A 119 16.47 6.22 5.44
C GLU A 119 16.39 6.58 6.92
N SER A 120 15.31 7.22 7.35
CA SER A 120 15.16 7.68 8.73
C SER A 120 15.06 6.55 9.75
N ARG A 121 14.75 5.34 9.29
CA ARG A 121 14.49 4.17 10.13
C ARG A 121 15.52 3.05 9.97
N LEU A 122 16.00 2.81 8.75
CA LEU A 122 16.99 1.75 8.51
C LEU A 122 18.40 2.13 8.97
N LEU A 123 18.74 3.42 9.03
CA LEU A 123 20.06 3.91 9.47
C LEU A 123 20.15 4.17 10.99
N LYS A 124 19.12 3.90 11.77
CA LYS A 124 19.12 4.04 13.24
C LYS A 124 19.52 2.76 13.99
N GLY A 125 20.18 1.83 13.34
CA GLY A 125 20.71 0.63 13.95
C GLY A 125 22.15 0.85 14.45
N GLU A 126 22.31 1.48 15.61
CA GLU A 126 23.45 1.34 16.53
C GLU A 126 22.95 0.85 17.87
#